data_66de1d21fba6ac42a8e7427f8d0d0c81
#
_entry.id   66de1d21fba6ac42a8e7427f8d0d0c81
#
_cell.length_a   1.000
_cell.length_b   1.000
_cell.length_c   1.000
_cell.angle_alpha   90.00
_cell.angle_beta   90.00
_cell.angle_gamma   90.00
#
_symmetry.space_group_name_H-M   'P 1'
#
loop_
_entity.id
_entity.type
_entity.pdbx_description
1 polymer ?
#
loop_
_entity_poly.entity_id
_entity_poly.type
_entity_poly.pdbx_seq_one_letter_code
_entity_poly.pdbx_strand_id
1 'polypeptide(L)'
;MRSNPDIVIRGETDADICSIEDVTIAAFTSLAISNQTEQFIIKALRAAHALTISLVAEVAGRVVGHIAFSPVTLSDGTEGWYGLGPVSVLPEYQRQGIGTALIQEGLSRLKDLNAAGCCLVGHPGYYGRFAFENAAGLTVEGVPSEFFFVLSFDGRVPEGVATFHEGFKADCDSWPGVCDSVQGVGCRDHT
;
A
#
# COMPACT_ATOMS: atom_id res chain seq x y z
N MET A 1 -25.40 21.80 2.45
CA MET A 1 -24.99 20.40 2.42
C MET A 1 -23.90 20.28 1.35
N ARG A 2 -22.65 20.03 1.73
CA ARG A 2 -21.62 19.71 0.73
C ARG A 2 -21.88 18.23 0.36
N SER A 3 -22.31 17.98 -0.87
CA SER A 3 -22.33 16.62 -1.40
C SER A 3 -20.92 16.07 -1.29
N ASN A 4 -20.77 14.93 -0.59
CA ASN A 4 -19.51 14.20 -0.57
C ASN A 4 -19.21 13.86 -2.04
N PRO A 5 -18.06 14.22 -2.59
CA PRO A 5 -17.77 13.90 -3.99
C PRO A 5 -17.82 12.37 -4.14
N ASP A 6 -18.40 11.90 -5.24
CA ASP A 6 -18.47 10.48 -5.53
C ASP A 6 -17.03 9.92 -5.64
N ILE A 7 -16.67 9.08 -4.70
CA ILE A 7 -15.38 8.37 -4.69
C ILE A 7 -15.56 7.08 -5.48
N VAL A 8 -14.81 6.93 -6.56
CA VAL A 8 -14.76 5.69 -7.35
C VAL A 8 -13.48 4.96 -7.02
N ILE A 9 -13.59 3.70 -6.55
CA ILE A 9 -12.44 2.81 -6.36
C ILE A 9 -12.41 1.83 -7.51
N ARG A 10 -11.29 1.77 -8.22
CA ARG A 10 -11.10 0.86 -9.36
C ARG A 10 -9.67 0.31 -9.42
N GLY A 11 -9.46 -0.74 -10.20
CA GLY A 11 -8.11 -1.19 -10.55
C GLY A 11 -7.32 -0.09 -11.27
N GLU A 12 -6.01 -0.06 -11.05
CA GLU A 12 -5.12 0.81 -11.83
C GLU A 12 -5.08 0.40 -13.29
N THR A 13 -4.77 1.33 -14.15
CA THR A 13 -4.41 1.14 -15.56
C THR A 13 -3.04 1.75 -15.82
N ASP A 14 -2.44 1.46 -16.98
CA ASP A 14 -1.14 2.05 -17.34
C ASP A 14 -1.17 3.58 -17.36
N ALA A 15 -2.32 4.17 -17.68
CA ALA A 15 -2.50 5.62 -17.68
C ALA A 15 -2.41 6.24 -16.27
N ASP A 16 -2.60 5.46 -15.22
CA ASP A 16 -2.59 5.95 -13.84
C ASP A 16 -1.18 5.99 -13.22
N ILE A 17 -0.18 5.37 -13.84
CA ILE A 17 1.16 5.16 -13.25
C ILE A 17 1.77 6.48 -12.78
N CYS A 18 1.76 7.52 -13.61
CA CYS A 18 2.29 8.83 -13.23
C CYS A 18 1.48 9.48 -12.10
N SER A 19 0.14 9.39 -12.16
CA SER A 19 -0.73 9.93 -11.11
C SER A 19 -0.54 9.20 -9.76
N ILE A 20 -0.31 7.88 -9.78
CA ILE A 20 0.01 7.08 -8.60
C ILE A 20 1.31 7.56 -7.97
N GLU A 21 2.35 7.81 -8.79
CA GLU A 21 3.62 8.34 -8.32
C GLU A 21 3.44 9.71 -7.65
N ASP A 22 2.76 10.65 -8.32
CA ASP A 22 2.51 11.99 -7.79
C ASP A 22 1.73 11.96 -6.47
N VAL A 23 0.65 11.15 -6.39
CA VAL A 23 -0.15 10.96 -5.18
C VAL A 23 0.69 10.39 -4.05
N THR A 24 1.55 9.41 -4.34
CA THR A 24 2.39 8.77 -3.34
C THR A 24 3.43 9.74 -2.81
N ILE A 25 4.14 10.45 -3.66
CA ILE A 25 5.11 11.48 -3.26
C ILE A 25 4.43 12.54 -2.39
N ALA A 26 3.30 13.09 -2.85
CA ALA A 26 2.58 14.14 -2.12
C ALA A 26 2.09 13.67 -0.74
N ALA A 27 1.60 12.42 -0.65
CA ALA A 27 1.10 11.86 0.61
C ALA A 27 2.21 11.68 1.65
N PHE A 28 3.38 11.22 1.22
CA PHE A 28 4.48 10.86 2.13
C PHE A 28 5.45 12.01 2.41
N THR A 29 5.51 13.05 1.56
CA THR A 29 6.37 14.23 1.78
C THR A 29 6.11 14.92 3.12
N SER A 30 4.87 14.89 3.62
CA SER A 30 4.49 15.51 4.89
C SER A 30 4.67 14.61 6.12
N LEU A 31 5.04 13.35 5.93
CA LEU A 31 5.18 12.37 7.01
C LEU A 31 6.62 12.32 7.52
N ALA A 32 6.86 12.82 8.72
CA ALA A 32 8.19 12.87 9.34
C ALA A 32 8.83 11.47 9.59
N ILE A 33 8.03 10.40 9.56
CA ILE A 33 8.50 9.03 9.76
C ILE A 33 8.74 8.29 8.43
N SER A 34 8.40 8.89 7.28
CA SER A 34 8.64 8.31 5.97
C SER A 34 10.07 8.61 5.50
N ASN A 35 10.70 7.62 4.90
CA ASN A 35 11.96 7.79 4.18
C ASN A 35 11.74 8.32 2.75
N GLN A 36 10.49 8.59 2.36
CA GLN A 36 10.07 9.05 1.03
C GLN A 36 10.50 8.08 -0.08
N THR A 37 10.43 6.78 0.20
CA THR A 37 10.79 5.71 -0.74
C THR A 37 9.57 4.95 -1.29
N GLU A 38 8.37 5.29 -0.84
CA GLU A 38 7.15 4.55 -1.13
C GLU A 38 6.82 4.48 -2.62
N GLN A 39 7.14 5.52 -3.41
CA GLN A 39 7.00 5.51 -4.87
C GLN A 39 7.95 4.49 -5.53
N PHE A 40 9.15 4.28 -4.97
CA PHE A 40 10.11 3.29 -5.47
C PHE A 40 9.65 1.87 -5.15
N ILE A 41 9.02 1.66 -3.98
CA ILE A 41 8.39 0.39 -3.61
C ILE A 41 7.35 -0.01 -4.65
N ILE A 42 6.43 0.90 -5.00
CA ILE A 42 5.38 0.62 -5.99
C ILE A 42 6.00 0.30 -7.36
N LYS A 43 7.01 1.06 -7.79
CA LYS A 43 7.74 0.81 -9.04
C LYS A 43 8.39 -0.57 -9.04
N ALA A 44 9.08 -0.94 -7.96
CA ALA A 44 9.77 -2.22 -7.83
C ALA A 44 8.78 -3.39 -7.83
N LEU A 45 7.68 -3.28 -7.08
CA LEU A 45 6.63 -4.31 -7.06
C LEU A 45 5.98 -4.47 -8.45
N ARG A 46 5.75 -3.38 -9.18
CA ARG A 46 5.21 -3.42 -10.55
C ARG A 46 6.19 -4.08 -11.51
N ALA A 47 7.46 -3.71 -11.48
CA ALA A 47 8.51 -4.29 -12.33
C ALA A 47 8.71 -5.79 -12.06
N ALA A 48 8.53 -6.23 -10.83
CA ALA A 48 8.59 -7.63 -10.43
C ALA A 48 7.28 -8.40 -10.67
N HIS A 49 6.24 -7.78 -11.24
CA HIS A 49 4.89 -8.36 -11.38
C HIS A 49 4.31 -8.85 -10.05
N ALA A 50 4.68 -8.22 -8.94
CA ALA A 50 4.27 -8.57 -7.58
C ALA A 50 3.09 -7.73 -7.06
N LEU A 51 2.55 -6.79 -7.82
CA LEU A 51 1.31 -6.09 -7.49
C LEU A 51 0.12 -7.03 -7.74
N THR A 52 -0.29 -7.78 -6.71
CA THR A 52 -1.46 -8.66 -6.79
C THR A 52 -2.75 -7.84 -6.91
N ILE A 53 -2.84 -6.79 -6.12
CA ILE A 53 -3.93 -5.80 -6.19
C ILE A 53 -3.28 -4.42 -6.16
N SER A 54 -3.68 -3.58 -7.11
CA SER A 54 -3.34 -2.16 -7.16
C SER A 54 -4.59 -1.39 -7.50
N LEU A 55 -5.02 -0.51 -6.58
CA LEU A 55 -6.27 0.24 -6.71
C LEU A 55 -6.00 1.74 -6.63
N VAL A 56 -6.76 2.47 -7.43
CA VAL A 56 -6.82 3.92 -7.35
C VAL A 56 -8.17 4.40 -6.82
N ALA A 57 -8.14 5.49 -6.07
CA ALA A 57 -9.32 6.26 -5.73
C ALA A 57 -9.41 7.46 -6.65
N GLU A 58 -10.54 7.61 -7.33
CA GLU A 58 -10.81 8.69 -8.26
C GLU A 58 -11.94 9.60 -7.74
N VAL A 59 -11.75 10.90 -7.85
CA VAL A 59 -12.75 11.92 -7.54
C VAL A 59 -12.81 12.90 -8.72
N ALA A 60 -13.98 13.02 -9.32
CA ALA A 60 -14.21 13.88 -10.49
C ALA A 60 -13.19 13.68 -11.63
N GLY A 61 -12.83 12.42 -11.91
CA GLY A 61 -11.88 12.05 -12.97
C GLY A 61 -10.40 12.23 -12.61
N ARG A 62 -10.07 12.60 -11.37
CA ARG A 62 -8.69 12.74 -10.88
C ARG A 62 -8.36 11.62 -9.92
N VAL A 63 -7.23 10.97 -10.11
CA VAL A 63 -6.66 10.01 -9.12
C VAL A 63 -6.18 10.80 -7.91
N VAL A 64 -6.72 10.46 -6.73
CA VAL A 64 -6.46 11.15 -5.47
C VAL A 64 -5.96 10.23 -4.35
N GLY A 65 -5.94 8.92 -4.61
CA GLY A 65 -5.43 7.92 -3.67
C GLY A 65 -5.03 6.64 -4.38
N HIS A 66 -4.19 5.86 -3.72
CA HIS A 66 -3.69 4.57 -4.21
C HIS A 66 -3.43 3.61 -3.05
N ILE A 67 -3.60 2.32 -3.30
CA ILE A 67 -3.22 1.24 -2.40
C ILE A 67 -2.68 0.05 -3.19
N ALA A 68 -1.64 -0.60 -2.65
CA ALA A 68 -1.05 -1.79 -3.21
C ALA A 68 -1.14 -2.98 -2.24
N PHE A 69 -1.23 -4.19 -2.80
CA PHE A 69 -1.08 -5.44 -2.09
C PHE A 69 -0.14 -6.35 -2.87
N SER A 70 0.76 -7.02 -2.16
CA SER A 70 1.76 -7.91 -2.74
C SER A 70 1.92 -9.18 -1.91
N PRO A 71 2.41 -10.31 -2.47
CA PRO A 71 2.62 -11.53 -1.72
C PRO A 71 3.61 -11.35 -0.57
N VAL A 72 3.35 -12.06 0.52
CA VAL A 72 4.24 -12.19 1.67
C VAL A 72 4.65 -13.66 1.81
N THR A 73 5.92 -13.91 2.06
CA THR A 73 6.43 -15.23 2.38
C THR A 73 6.45 -15.43 3.88
N LEU A 74 5.98 -16.58 4.34
CA LEU A 74 5.96 -16.96 5.75
C LEU A 74 6.95 -18.09 6.00
N SER A 75 7.70 -18.02 7.11
CA SER A 75 8.78 -18.98 7.41
C SER A 75 8.28 -20.39 7.73
N ASP A 76 7.01 -20.54 8.10
CA ASP A 76 6.35 -21.84 8.31
C ASP A 76 5.83 -22.48 7.02
N GLY A 77 5.98 -21.80 5.87
CA GLY A 77 5.53 -22.28 4.56
C GLY A 77 4.03 -22.05 4.27
N THR A 78 3.30 -21.38 5.14
CA THR A 78 1.90 -21.02 4.88
C THR A 78 1.82 -20.07 3.69
N GLU A 79 0.93 -20.35 2.75
CA GLU A 79 0.71 -19.56 1.54
C GLU A 79 -0.57 -18.71 1.62
N GLY A 80 -0.76 -17.83 0.64
CA GLY A 80 -1.99 -17.02 0.50
C GLY A 80 -2.02 -15.79 1.42
N TRP A 81 -0.89 -15.33 1.94
CA TRP A 81 -0.77 -14.12 2.73
C TRP A 81 -0.24 -12.96 1.89
N TYR A 82 -0.78 -11.78 2.14
CA TYR A 82 -0.46 -10.57 1.39
C TYR A 82 -0.09 -9.42 2.32
N GLY A 83 0.88 -8.61 1.89
CA GLY A 83 1.22 -7.35 2.54
C GLY A 83 0.40 -6.21 1.98
N LEU A 84 -0.20 -5.41 2.86
CA LEU A 84 -0.87 -4.16 2.52
C LEU A 84 0.12 -3.02 2.57
N GLY A 85 0.29 -2.33 1.45
CA GLY A 85 1.07 -1.10 1.38
C GLY A 85 1.90 -0.98 0.10
N PRO A 86 2.28 0.24 -0.24
CA PRO A 86 1.88 1.50 0.39
C PRO A 86 0.40 1.86 0.21
N VAL A 87 -0.14 2.68 1.12
CA VAL A 87 -1.43 3.35 0.95
C VAL A 87 -1.22 4.87 1.01
N SER A 88 -1.69 5.58 0.01
CA SER A 88 -1.50 7.02 -0.15
C SER A 88 -2.81 7.72 -0.49
N VAL A 89 -2.99 8.93 0.03
CA VAL A 89 -4.10 9.83 -0.31
C VAL A 89 -3.54 11.24 -0.34
N LEU A 90 -3.84 12.00 -1.39
CA LEU A 90 -3.44 13.39 -1.51
C LEU A 90 -3.80 14.18 -0.25
N PRO A 91 -2.90 15.04 0.29
CA PRO A 91 -3.13 15.77 1.54
C PRO A 91 -4.48 16.48 1.62
N GLU A 92 -4.90 17.15 0.54
CA GLU A 92 -6.17 17.87 0.45
C GLU A 92 -7.42 16.97 0.44
N TYR A 93 -7.24 15.66 0.20
CA TYR A 93 -8.31 14.66 0.20
C TYR A 93 -8.27 13.72 1.41
N GLN A 94 -7.31 13.89 2.32
CA GLN A 94 -7.23 13.08 3.53
C GLN A 94 -8.40 13.35 4.49
N ARG A 95 -8.65 12.38 5.38
CA ARG A 95 -9.75 12.44 6.40
C ARG A 95 -11.16 12.57 5.81
N GLN A 96 -11.33 12.19 4.54
CA GLN A 96 -12.62 12.16 3.85
C GLN A 96 -13.11 10.73 3.54
N GLY A 97 -12.49 9.71 4.16
CA GLY A 97 -12.89 8.31 3.99
C GLY A 97 -12.20 7.56 2.85
N ILE A 98 -11.39 8.24 2.00
CA ILE A 98 -10.77 7.64 0.81
C ILE A 98 -9.83 6.48 1.17
N GLY A 99 -8.93 6.66 2.15
CA GLY A 99 -8.05 5.58 2.61
C GLY A 99 -8.84 4.39 3.17
N THR A 100 -9.95 4.66 3.86
CA THR A 100 -10.86 3.61 4.36
C THR A 100 -11.49 2.83 3.20
N ALA A 101 -11.99 3.53 2.18
CA ALA A 101 -12.60 2.90 1.00
C ALA A 101 -11.59 2.04 0.23
N LEU A 102 -10.35 2.53 0.02
CA LEU A 102 -9.27 1.78 -0.61
C LEU A 102 -8.93 0.49 0.14
N ILE A 103 -8.78 0.57 1.48
CA ILE A 103 -8.46 -0.59 2.31
C ILE A 103 -9.60 -1.61 2.26
N GLN A 104 -10.85 -1.18 2.43
CA GLN A 104 -12.01 -2.07 2.41
C GLN A 104 -12.18 -2.77 1.07
N GLU A 105 -12.05 -2.06 -0.04
CA GLU A 105 -12.11 -2.65 -1.37
C GLU A 105 -10.96 -3.62 -1.62
N GLY A 106 -9.73 -3.27 -1.22
CA GLY A 106 -8.58 -4.15 -1.35
C GLY A 106 -8.72 -5.45 -0.55
N LEU A 107 -9.20 -5.36 0.70
CA LEU A 107 -9.47 -6.53 1.54
C LEU A 107 -10.60 -7.40 0.96
N SER A 108 -11.63 -6.79 0.36
CA SER A 108 -12.69 -7.51 -0.34
C SER A 108 -12.12 -8.31 -1.51
N ARG A 109 -11.29 -7.69 -2.35
CA ARG A 109 -10.65 -8.38 -3.48
C ARG A 109 -9.70 -9.50 -3.06
N LEU A 110 -8.97 -9.34 -1.94
CA LEU A 110 -8.17 -10.44 -1.39
C LEU A 110 -9.02 -11.64 -1.00
N LYS A 111 -10.19 -11.42 -0.38
CA LYS A 111 -11.14 -12.49 -0.05
C LYS A 111 -11.67 -13.18 -1.32
N ASP A 112 -11.98 -12.41 -2.38
CA ASP A 112 -12.41 -12.97 -3.67
C ASP A 112 -11.32 -13.83 -4.33
N LEU A 113 -10.05 -13.55 -4.05
CA LEU A 113 -8.89 -14.36 -4.46
C LEU A 113 -8.65 -15.57 -3.54
N ASN A 114 -9.50 -15.80 -2.53
CA ASN A 114 -9.33 -16.85 -1.50
C ASN A 114 -8.01 -16.69 -0.73
N ALA A 115 -7.56 -15.47 -0.48
CA ALA A 115 -6.40 -15.22 0.37
C ALA A 115 -6.65 -15.76 1.79
N ALA A 116 -5.61 -16.28 2.44
CA ALA A 116 -5.66 -16.75 3.83
C ALA A 116 -5.61 -15.57 4.82
N GLY A 117 -4.90 -14.50 4.47
CA GLY A 117 -4.78 -13.34 5.32
C GLY A 117 -4.02 -12.17 4.71
N CYS A 118 -3.96 -11.11 5.47
CA CYS A 118 -3.25 -9.88 5.13
C CYS A 118 -2.46 -9.39 6.33
N CYS A 119 -1.28 -8.82 6.10
CA CYS A 119 -0.49 -8.18 7.15
C CYS A 119 0.06 -6.83 6.67
N LEU A 120 0.46 -6.01 7.62
CA LEU A 120 1.01 -4.68 7.37
C LEU A 120 1.89 -4.20 8.50
N VAL A 121 2.74 -3.23 8.19
CA VAL A 121 3.45 -2.42 9.18
C VAL A 121 2.84 -1.03 9.17
N GLY A 122 2.39 -0.54 10.34
CA GLY A 122 1.73 0.74 10.41
C GLY A 122 1.50 1.25 11.83
N HIS A 123 0.85 2.42 11.93
CA HIS A 123 0.65 3.08 13.21
C HIS A 123 -0.45 2.40 14.04
N PRO A 124 -0.19 2.06 15.32
CA PRO A 124 -1.22 1.59 16.24
C PRO A 124 -2.40 2.58 16.31
N GLY A 125 -3.62 2.10 16.32
CA GLY A 125 -4.83 2.93 16.39
C GLY A 125 -5.45 3.31 15.06
N TYR A 126 -4.79 3.06 13.92
CA TYR A 126 -5.44 3.25 12.61
C TYR A 126 -6.07 1.97 12.08
N TYR A 127 -5.37 0.85 12.16
CA TYR A 127 -5.75 -0.39 11.46
C TYR A 127 -6.72 -1.29 12.23
N GLY A 128 -6.87 -1.12 13.55
CA GLY A 128 -7.83 -1.87 14.36
C GLY A 128 -9.29 -1.73 13.90
N ARG A 129 -9.65 -0.60 13.26
CA ARG A 129 -10.99 -0.39 12.67
C ARG A 129 -11.32 -1.32 11.50
N PHE A 130 -10.31 -1.96 10.93
CA PHE A 130 -10.43 -2.94 9.84
C PHE A 130 -10.24 -4.38 10.36
N ALA A 131 -10.32 -4.58 11.68
CA ALA A 131 -10.08 -5.84 12.38
C ALA A 131 -8.65 -6.38 12.26
N PHE A 132 -7.66 -5.53 11.95
CA PHE A 132 -6.27 -5.89 12.11
C PHE A 132 -5.88 -5.88 13.59
N GLU A 133 -5.11 -6.88 14.00
CA GLU A 133 -4.61 -7.03 15.37
C GLU A 133 -3.13 -7.41 15.39
N ASN A 134 -2.47 -7.24 16.53
CA ASN A 134 -1.11 -7.75 16.71
C ASN A 134 -1.17 -9.27 16.98
N ALA A 135 -0.26 -10.01 16.37
CA ALA A 135 -0.15 -11.45 16.58
C ALA A 135 1.16 -11.79 17.30
N ALA A 136 1.06 -12.46 18.43
CA ALA A 136 2.24 -12.80 19.23
C ALA A 136 3.15 -13.85 18.55
N GLY A 137 2.58 -14.71 17.69
CA GLY A 137 3.31 -15.80 17.02
C GLY A 137 3.91 -15.45 15.67
N LEU A 138 3.51 -14.31 15.05
CA LEU A 138 4.00 -13.89 13.74
C LEU A 138 4.71 -12.55 13.86
N THR A 139 5.91 -12.45 13.32
CA THR A 139 6.77 -11.27 13.43
C THR A 139 7.32 -10.85 12.08
N VAL A 140 7.86 -9.62 12.00
CA VAL A 140 8.65 -9.13 10.87
C VAL A 140 10.01 -8.71 11.40
N GLU A 141 11.08 -9.10 10.71
CA GLU A 141 12.44 -8.76 11.13
C GLU A 141 12.64 -7.25 11.20
N GLY A 142 13.18 -6.77 12.32
CA GLY A 142 13.48 -5.36 12.53
C GLY A 142 12.28 -4.46 12.83
N VAL A 143 11.07 -5.02 12.93
CA VAL A 143 9.84 -4.26 13.22
C VAL A 143 9.35 -4.59 14.63
N PRO A 144 9.20 -3.61 15.54
CA PRO A 144 8.56 -3.85 16.84
C PRO A 144 7.12 -4.36 16.67
N SER A 145 6.73 -5.30 17.53
CA SER A 145 5.44 -6.02 17.41
C SER A 145 4.22 -5.10 17.43
N GLU A 146 4.28 -3.99 18.14
CA GLU A 146 3.21 -3.00 18.22
C GLU A 146 2.91 -2.28 16.90
N PHE A 147 3.82 -2.35 15.91
CA PHE A 147 3.64 -1.76 14.59
C PHE A 147 3.32 -2.80 13.50
N PHE A 148 3.34 -4.09 13.84
CA PHE A 148 3.02 -5.16 12.92
C PHE A 148 1.61 -5.68 13.19
N PHE A 149 0.77 -5.69 12.16
CA PHE A 149 -0.64 -6.05 12.26
C PHE A 149 -0.99 -7.15 11.25
N VAL A 150 -1.89 -8.02 11.66
CA VAL A 150 -2.38 -9.14 10.85
C VAL A 150 -3.90 -9.16 10.83
N LEU A 151 -4.44 -9.68 9.74
CA LEU A 151 -5.86 -9.99 9.55
C LEU A 151 -5.98 -11.34 8.87
N SER A 152 -6.42 -12.35 9.60
CA SER A 152 -6.74 -13.66 9.05
C SER A 152 -8.14 -13.69 8.47
N PHE A 153 -8.31 -14.30 7.31
CA PHE A 153 -9.63 -14.48 6.68
C PHE A 153 -10.26 -15.83 7.00
N ASP A 154 -9.46 -16.82 7.38
CA ASP A 154 -9.90 -18.17 7.75
C ASP A 154 -9.85 -18.45 9.27
N GLY A 155 -9.44 -17.45 10.05
CA GLY A 155 -9.31 -17.52 11.51
C GLY A 155 -8.01 -18.15 12.00
N ARG A 156 -7.05 -18.45 11.10
CA ARG A 156 -5.74 -19.00 11.45
C ARG A 156 -4.67 -17.95 11.23
N VAL A 157 -3.87 -17.69 12.27
CA VAL A 157 -2.69 -16.83 12.15
C VAL A 157 -1.46 -17.74 12.16
N PRO A 158 -0.61 -17.69 11.13
CA PRO A 158 0.63 -18.45 11.06
C PRO A 158 1.61 -18.06 12.18
N GLU A 159 2.58 -18.91 12.41
CA GLU A 159 3.67 -18.62 13.35
C GLU A 159 5.00 -18.46 12.61
N GLY A 160 5.90 -17.65 13.17
CA GLY A 160 7.25 -17.44 12.64
C GLY A 160 7.51 -16.03 12.12
N VAL A 161 8.13 -15.92 10.96
CA VAL A 161 8.56 -14.64 10.38
C VAL A 161 7.85 -14.41 9.05
N ALA A 162 7.21 -13.24 8.94
CA ALA A 162 6.67 -12.73 7.68
C ALA A 162 7.75 -11.91 6.96
N THR A 163 7.96 -12.21 5.69
CA THR A 163 8.90 -11.48 4.83
C THR A 163 8.13 -10.83 3.69
N PHE A 164 8.12 -9.50 3.67
CA PHE A 164 7.56 -8.73 2.56
C PHE A 164 8.42 -8.90 1.32
N HIS A 165 7.82 -8.72 0.14
CA HIS A 165 8.53 -8.77 -1.12
C HIS A 165 9.75 -7.83 -1.13
N GLU A 166 10.85 -8.26 -1.79
CA GLU A 166 12.11 -7.48 -1.84
C GLU A 166 11.91 -6.04 -2.35
N GLY A 167 10.91 -5.78 -3.17
CA GLY A 167 10.52 -4.45 -3.63
C GLY A 167 10.25 -3.44 -2.50
N PHE A 168 9.95 -3.90 -1.28
CA PHE A 168 9.81 -3.01 -0.12
C PHE A 168 11.14 -2.41 0.36
N LYS A 169 12.28 -2.92 -0.13
CA LYS A 169 13.62 -2.37 0.15
C LYS A 169 14.08 -1.38 -0.93
N ALA A 170 13.25 -1.12 -1.94
CA ALA A 170 13.58 -0.20 -3.01
C ALA A 170 13.68 1.24 -2.50
N ASP A 171 14.70 1.93 -2.97
CA ASP A 171 15.02 3.31 -2.65
C ASP A 171 15.47 4.08 -3.90
N CYS A 172 15.93 5.30 -3.70
CA CYS A 172 16.44 6.15 -4.77
C CYS A 172 17.60 5.49 -5.57
N ASP A 173 18.48 4.77 -4.87
CA ASP A 173 19.65 4.14 -5.49
C ASP A 173 19.26 2.96 -6.40
N SER A 174 18.09 2.35 -6.14
CA SER A 174 17.53 1.28 -6.94
C SER A 174 17.05 1.75 -8.33
N TRP A 175 16.90 3.07 -8.53
CA TRP A 175 16.38 3.68 -9.76
C TRP A 175 17.22 4.89 -10.19
N PRO A 176 18.48 4.68 -10.66
CA PRO A 176 19.35 5.78 -11.09
C PRO A 176 18.70 6.54 -12.27
N GLY A 177 18.61 7.86 -12.13
CA GLY A 177 18.00 8.77 -13.12
C GLY A 177 16.64 9.35 -12.69
N VAL A 178 16.05 8.89 -11.58
CA VAL A 178 14.79 9.44 -11.05
C VAL A 178 15.03 10.41 -9.89
N CYS A 179 16.17 10.29 -9.19
CA CYS A 179 16.49 11.15 -8.04
C CYS A 179 16.69 12.63 -8.40
N ASP A 180 17.11 12.94 -9.61
CA ASP A 180 17.27 14.34 -10.05
C ASP A 180 15.92 15.05 -10.29
N SER A 181 14.81 14.31 -10.37
CA SER A 181 13.48 14.87 -10.62
C SER A 181 12.68 15.16 -9.34
N VAL A 182 13.14 14.72 -8.16
CA VAL A 182 12.44 14.95 -6.88
C VAL A 182 12.54 16.41 -6.40
N GLN A 183 13.41 17.24 -7.02
CA GLN A 183 13.51 18.67 -6.73
C GLN A 183 12.59 19.57 -7.59
N GLY A 184 11.65 19.01 -8.29
CA GLY A 184 10.63 19.74 -9.03
C GLY A 184 10.46 19.23 -10.44
N VAL A 185 9.44 18.49 -10.70
CA VAL A 185 8.56 18.37 -11.88
C VAL A 185 8.08 16.91 -12.03
N GLY A 186 6.77 16.73 -11.92
CA GLY A 186 6.07 15.49 -12.20
C GLY A 186 6.41 14.89 -13.57
N CYS A 187 5.96 13.64 -13.75
CA CYS A 187 6.08 12.86 -14.98
C CYS A 187 5.89 13.76 -16.22
N ARG A 188 6.96 13.99 -16.99
CA ARG A 188 6.83 14.68 -18.28
C ARG A 188 6.50 13.63 -19.33
N ASP A 189 5.41 13.87 -20.03
CA ASP A 189 5.02 13.10 -21.21
C ASP A 189 6.21 12.94 -22.14
N HIS A 190 6.62 11.70 -22.36
CA HIS A 190 7.46 11.35 -23.49
C HIS A 190 6.53 10.99 -24.65
N THR A 191 6.33 11.97 -25.54
CA THR A 191 5.79 11.77 -26.89
C THR A 191 6.72 10.89 -27.70
#